data_545b139344ff3f485f28480e420e4387
#
_entry.id   545b139344ff3f485f28480e420e4387
#
_cell.length_a   1.000
_cell.length_b   1.000
_cell.length_c   1.000
_cell.angle_alpha   90.00
_cell.angle_beta   90.00
_cell.angle_gamma   90.00
#
_symmetry.space_group_name_H-M   'P 1'
#
loop_
_entity.id
_entity.type
_entity.pdbx_description
1 polymer ?
#
loop_
_entity_poly.entity_id
_entity_poly.type
_entity_poly.pdbx_seq_one_letter_code
_entity_poly.pdbx_strand_id
1 'polypeptide(L)'
;HASPAFKFATNQTIAEYGDKQNLVKFIKSVDYITIEFENIPQNTINFIAKSGKLFPSSDAIKISQDRLMEKDFCVENQIATNEYTNVVNISDLSHWNYDKKSVIKTRQLGYDGKGQRVINTKSEAEKAFKEFGNRPCILEEFIDFAIEVSTISARDTHGNAFTYPPSENIHKNHILNTSCVPASIDQKTENALYE
;
A
#
# COMPACT_ATOMS: atom_id res chain seq x y z
N HIS A 1 8.31 22.60 -8.77
CA HIS A 1 7.18 22.59 -7.83
C HIS A 1 7.71 22.61 -6.43
N ALA A 2 7.26 23.56 -5.59
CA ALA A 2 7.64 23.63 -4.19
C ALA A 2 6.81 22.59 -3.41
N SER A 3 7.44 21.55 -2.90
CA SER A 3 6.79 20.62 -1.95
C SER A 3 6.34 21.39 -0.70
N PRO A 4 5.15 21.11 -0.13
CA PRO A 4 4.72 21.71 1.13
C PRO A 4 5.74 21.53 2.27
N ALA A 5 6.45 20.41 2.30
CA ALA A 5 7.49 20.12 3.29
C ALA A 5 8.69 21.10 3.23
N PHE A 6 8.95 21.73 2.09
CA PHE A 6 10.07 22.66 1.96
C PHE A 6 9.97 23.90 2.87
N LYS A 7 8.76 24.26 3.29
CA LYS A 7 8.57 25.35 4.26
C LYS A 7 9.16 25.06 5.64
N PHE A 8 9.34 23.79 5.95
CA PHE A 8 9.79 23.31 7.27
C PHE A 8 11.17 22.63 7.20
N ALA A 9 11.69 22.44 5.99
CA ALA A 9 12.98 21.78 5.79
C ALA A 9 14.15 22.76 5.98
N THR A 10 15.18 22.34 6.70
CA THR A 10 16.45 23.08 6.81
C THR A 10 17.18 23.14 5.48
N ASN A 11 17.16 22.04 4.73
CA ASN A 11 17.73 21.91 3.38
C ASN A 11 16.78 21.15 2.47
N GLN A 12 16.95 21.34 1.17
CA GLN A 12 16.17 20.64 0.15
C GLN A 12 17.03 20.24 -1.02
N THR A 13 16.75 19.05 -1.58
CA THR A 13 17.38 18.58 -2.81
C THR A 13 16.28 18.27 -3.82
N ILE A 14 16.34 18.90 -5.01
CA ILE A 14 15.42 18.63 -6.10
C ILE A 14 16.22 17.91 -7.18
N ALA A 15 15.94 16.64 -7.38
CA ALA A 15 16.61 15.78 -8.35
C ALA A 15 15.72 14.59 -8.72
N GLU A 16 16.04 13.94 -9.83
CA GLU A 16 15.41 12.67 -10.19
C GLU A 16 15.81 11.57 -9.20
N TYR A 17 14.90 10.64 -8.92
CA TYR A 17 15.14 9.52 -7.98
C TYR A 17 16.35 8.65 -8.36
N GLY A 18 16.71 8.59 -9.65
CA GLY A 18 17.87 7.84 -10.15
C GLY A 18 19.21 8.60 -10.09
N ASP A 19 19.22 9.87 -9.68
CA ASP A 19 20.43 10.69 -9.62
C ASP A 19 21.32 10.28 -8.44
N LYS A 20 22.23 9.35 -8.70
CA LYS A 20 23.14 8.80 -7.70
C LYS A 20 24.04 9.85 -7.03
N GLN A 21 24.43 10.90 -7.76
CA GLN A 21 25.32 11.93 -7.18
C GLN A 21 24.59 12.73 -6.11
N ASN A 22 23.33 13.15 -6.40
CA ASN A 22 22.50 13.85 -5.44
C ASN A 22 22.05 12.92 -4.30
N LEU A 23 21.76 11.65 -4.58
CA LEU A 23 21.45 10.66 -3.53
C LEU A 23 22.62 10.48 -2.56
N VAL A 24 23.87 10.37 -3.04
CA VAL A 24 25.04 10.27 -2.16
C VAL A 24 25.21 11.49 -1.27
N LYS A 25 25.00 12.71 -1.82
CA LYS A 25 25.06 13.95 -1.03
C LYS A 25 23.98 13.96 0.04
N PHE A 26 22.73 13.61 -0.35
CA PHE A 26 21.60 13.55 0.55
C PHE A 26 21.82 12.55 1.70
N ILE A 27 22.23 11.32 1.39
CA ILE A 27 22.52 10.27 2.39
C ILE A 27 23.59 10.72 3.40
N LYS A 28 24.61 11.47 2.94
CA LYS A 28 25.66 11.99 3.82
C LYS A 28 25.20 13.13 4.74
N SER A 29 24.15 13.86 4.35
CA SER A 29 23.67 15.04 5.07
C SER A 29 22.66 14.76 6.17
N VAL A 30 22.21 13.51 6.33
CA VAL A 30 21.16 13.13 7.28
C VAL A 30 21.56 11.90 8.10
N ASP A 31 20.96 11.73 9.27
CA ASP A 31 21.18 10.58 10.16
C ASP A 31 20.21 9.44 9.85
N TYR A 32 18.94 9.77 9.53
CA TYR A 32 17.89 8.82 9.19
C TYR A 32 17.16 9.26 7.92
N ILE A 33 16.64 8.29 7.19
CA ILE A 33 15.90 8.50 5.96
C ILE A 33 14.57 7.75 6.08
N THR A 34 13.49 8.45 5.82
CA THR A 34 12.17 7.84 5.64
C THR A 34 11.60 8.27 4.30
N ILE A 35 10.57 7.57 3.84
CA ILE A 35 9.86 7.90 2.61
C ILE A 35 8.40 8.19 2.92
N GLU A 36 7.85 9.15 2.22
CA GLU A 36 6.43 9.50 2.24
C GLU A 36 5.76 9.08 0.93
N PHE A 37 6.44 9.31 -0.19
CA PHE A 37 5.93 8.94 -1.50
C PHE A 37 6.18 7.47 -1.80
N GLU A 38 5.12 6.67 -1.89
CA GLU A 38 5.19 5.21 -2.03
C GLU A 38 5.83 4.74 -3.34
N ASN A 39 5.73 5.52 -4.43
CA ASN A 39 6.15 5.06 -5.76
C ASN A 39 7.61 5.39 -6.11
N ILE A 40 8.51 5.42 -5.14
CA ILE A 40 9.95 5.55 -5.39
C ILE A 40 10.46 4.26 -6.04
N PRO A 41 11.25 4.34 -7.13
CA PRO A 41 11.79 3.17 -7.79
C PRO A 41 12.60 2.26 -6.85
N GLN A 42 12.38 0.95 -6.91
CA GLN A 42 13.00 -0.01 -6.00
C GLN A 42 14.53 0.00 -6.06
N ASN A 43 15.14 0.30 -7.22
CA ASN A 43 16.58 0.44 -7.34
C ASN A 43 17.12 1.63 -6.53
N THR A 44 16.37 2.71 -6.42
CA THR A 44 16.68 3.87 -5.57
C THR A 44 16.57 3.50 -4.09
N ILE A 45 15.48 2.84 -3.70
CA ILE A 45 15.30 2.33 -2.33
C ILE A 45 16.45 1.41 -1.93
N ASN A 46 16.81 0.45 -2.77
CA ASN A 46 17.92 -0.47 -2.53
C ASN A 46 19.28 0.25 -2.44
N PHE A 47 19.46 1.33 -3.21
CA PHE A 47 20.66 2.13 -3.11
C PHE A 47 20.75 2.87 -1.77
N ILE A 48 19.64 3.49 -1.33
CA ILE A 48 19.58 4.19 -0.03
C ILE A 48 19.76 3.20 1.13
N ALA A 49 19.14 2.01 1.05
CA ALA A 49 19.20 0.98 2.09
C ALA A 49 20.63 0.54 2.43
N LYS A 50 21.55 0.55 1.46
CA LYS A 50 22.98 0.23 1.68
C LYS A 50 23.67 1.17 2.67
N SER A 51 23.09 2.33 2.96
CA SER A 51 23.62 3.27 3.96
C SER A 51 23.32 2.86 5.41
N GLY A 52 22.37 1.93 5.64
CA GLY A 52 21.88 1.57 6.96
C GLY A 52 20.99 2.63 7.63
N LYS A 53 20.62 3.69 6.90
CA LYS A 53 19.87 4.84 7.43
C LYS A 53 18.39 4.81 7.07
N LEU A 54 17.94 3.89 6.22
CA LEU A 54 16.56 3.83 5.70
C LEU A 54 15.62 3.13 6.69
N PHE A 55 14.51 3.80 7.02
CA PHE A 55 13.41 3.29 7.82
C PHE A 55 12.07 3.72 7.23
N PRO A 56 11.12 2.80 7.05
CA PRO A 56 11.22 1.35 7.24
C PRO A 56 12.21 0.69 6.27
N SER A 57 12.43 -0.63 6.41
CA SER A 57 13.38 -1.38 5.58
C SER A 57 12.99 -1.39 4.10
N SER A 58 13.96 -1.62 3.22
CA SER A 58 13.70 -1.76 1.77
C SER A 58 12.71 -2.88 1.45
N ASP A 59 12.69 -3.95 2.23
CA ASP A 59 11.77 -5.07 2.02
C ASP A 59 10.34 -4.70 2.41
N ALA A 60 10.15 -4.01 3.54
CA ALA A 60 8.84 -3.50 3.94
C ALA A 60 8.27 -2.55 2.86
N ILE A 61 9.09 -1.62 2.36
CA ILE A 61 8.68 -0.72 1.28
C ILE A 61 8.33 -1.49 0.00
N LYS A 62 9.13 -2.47 -0.38
CA LYS A 62 8.89 -3.30 -1.57
C LYS A 62 7.55 -4.04 -1.47
N ILE A 63 7.25 -4.62 -0.31
CA ILE A 63 5.99 -5.32 -0.07
C ILE A 63 4.82 -4.35 -0.20
N SER A 64 4.86 -3.20 0.47
CA SER A 64 3.77 -2.21 0.46
C SER A 64 3.54 -1.53 -0.91
N GLN A 65 4.52 -1.58 -1.83
CA GLN A 65 4.37 -1.05 -3.18
C GLN A 65 3.56 -1.95 -4.13
N ASP A 66 3.30 -3.21 -3.77
CA ASP A 66 2.66 -4.18 -4.67
C ASP A 66 1.58 -4.99 -3.93
N ARG A 67 0.31 -4.78 -4.32
CA ARG A 67 -0.85 -5.42 -3.68
C ARG A 67 -0.79 -6.94 -3.64
N LEU A 68 -0.17 -7.58 -4.64
CA LEU A 68 0.02 -9.03 -4.61
C LEU A 68 1.02 -9.42 -3.52
N MET A 69 2.14 -8.70 -3.42
CA MET A 69 3.15 -8.97 -2.40
C MET A 69 2.61 -8.73 -0.98
N GLU A 70 1.75 -7.71 -0.79
CA GLU A 70 1.06 -7.49 0.49
C GLU A 70 0.16 -8.67 0.86
N LYS A 71 -0.63 -9.18 -0.10
CA LYS A 71 -1.50 -10.34 0.11
C LYS A 71 -0.71 -11.61 0.39
N ASP A 72 0.31 -11.87 -0.40
CA ASP A 72 1.19 -13.03 -0.21
C ASP A 72 1.86 -12.96 1.18
N PHE A 73 2.36 -11.79 1.59
CA PHE A 73 2.92 -11.56 2.92
C PHE A 73 1.90 -11.83 4.04
N CYS A 74 0.64 -11.37 3.87
CA CYS A 74 -0.42 -11.67 4.84
C CYS A 74 -0.65 -13.18 4.98
N VAL A 75 -0.76 -13.88 3.85
CA VAL A 75 -0.97 -15.34 3.83
C VAL A 75 0.20 -16.08 4.46
N GLU A 76 1.44 -15.74 4.11
CA GLU A 76 2.65 -16.34 4.66
C GLU A 76 2.77 -16.15 6.18
N ASN A 77 2.24 -15.05 6.70
CA ASN A 77 2.23 -14.74 8.13
C ASN A 77 0.90 -15.10 8.84
N GLN A 78 0.02 -15.86 8.18
CA GLN A 78 -1.26 -16.32 8.74
C GLN A 78 -2.21 -15.17 9.11
N ILE A 79 -2.07 -14.01 8.48
CA ILE A 79 -2.97 -12.88 8.61
C ILE A 79 -4.13 -13.08 7.62
N ALA A 80 -5.35 -13.04 8.14
CA ALA A 80 -6.55 -13.24 7.32
C ALA A 80 -6.67 -12.18 6.21
N THR A 81 -6.99 -12.64 5.00
CA THR A 81 -7.27 -11.78 3.84
C THR A 81 -8.39 -12.38 3.00
N ASN A 82 -9.05 -11.57 2.15
CA ASN A 82 -10.01 -12.08 1.18
C ASN A 82 -9.33 -12.93 0.10
N GLU A 83 -10.13 -13.73 -0.62
CA GLU A 83 -9.65 -14.50 -1.76
C GLU A 83 -9.10 -13.58 -2.85
N TYR A 84 -8.00 -13.95 -3.47
CA TYR A 84 -7.37 -13.15 -4.52
C TYR A 84 -6.63 -14.01 -5.54
N THR A 85 -6.40 -13.46 -6.72
CA THR A 85 -5.55 -14.06 -7.76
C THR A 85 -4.74 -13.01 -8.50
N ASN A 86 -3.54 -13.42 -8.92
CA ASN A 86 -2.67 -12.60 -9.76
C ASN A 86 -3.14 -12.64 -11.23
N VAL A 87 -3.19 -11.47 -11.86
CA VAL A 87 -3.60 -11.32 -13.27
C VAL A 87 -2.49 -10.61 -14.04
N VAL A 88 -1.71 -11.35 -14.78
CA VAL A 88 -0.64 -10.81 -15.64
C VAL A 88 -1.10 -10.77 -17.10
N ASN A 89 -1.94 -11.75 -17.50
CA ASN A 89 -2.49 -11.88 -18.83
C ASN A 89 -4.01 -11.99 -18.77
N ILE A 90 -4.68 -11.66 -19.86
CA ILE A 90 -6.14 -11.73 -19.94
C ILE A 90 -6.67 -13.17 -19.74
N SER A 91 -5.87 -14.19 -20.09
CA SER A 91 -6.19 -15.60 -19.86
C SER A 91 -6.33 -15.97 -18.39
N ASP A 92 -5.59 -15.28 -17.52
CA ASP A 92 -5.57 -15.56 -16.07
C ASP A 92 -6.95 -15.30 -15.45
N LEU A 93 -7.73 -14.37 -16.04
CA LEU A 93 -9.09 -14.08 -15.65
C LEU A 93 -10.04 -15.27 -15.79
N SER A 94 -9.68 -16.31 -16.55
CA SER A 94 -10.52 -17.51 -16.74
C SER A 94 -10.53 -18.44 -15.53
N HIS A 95 -9.60 -18.29 -14.60
CA HIS A 95 -9.45 -19.14 -13.41
C HIS A 95 -10.20 -18.60 -12.19
N TRP A 96 -10.78 -17.39 -12.30
CA TRP A 96 -11.53 -16.76 -11.21
C TRP A 96 -13.00 -17.18 -11.22
N ASN A 97 -13.57 -17.37 -10.02
CA ASN A 97 -15.00 -17.60 -9.86
C ASN A 97 -15.77 -16.28 -9.82
N TYR A 98 -16.63 -16.04 -10.81
CA TYR A 98 -17.45 -14.85 -10.94
C TYR A 98 -18.87 -14.98 -10.34
N ASP A 99 -19.13 -16.02 -9.56
CA ASP A 99 -20.42 -16.16 -8.84
C ASP A 99 -20.55 -15.10 -7.73
N LYS A 100 -19.43 -14.54 -7.32
CA LYS A 100 -19.37 -13.46 -6.32
C LYS A 100 -18.86 -12.16 -6.97
N LYS A 101 -19.40 -11.05 -6.46
CA LYS A 101 -18.90 -9.71 -6.76
C LYS A 101 -17.42 -9.62 -6.44
N SER A 102 -16.65 -8.99 -7.29
CA SER A 102 -15.19 -8.91 -7.17
C SER A 102 -14.65 -7.52 -7.45
N VAL A 103 -13.40 -7.30 -7.14
CA VAL A 103 -12.69 -6.04 -7.46
C VAL A 103 -11.39 -6.38 -8.18
N ILE A 104 -11.20 -5.81 -9.37
CA ILE A 104 -9.91 -5.84 -10.06
C ILE A 104 -9.14 -4.54 -9.76
N LYS A 105 -7.87 -4.67 -9.40
CA LYS A 105 -7.00 -3.52 -9.06
C LYS A 105 -5.67 -3.66 -9.77
N THR A 106 -5.08 -2.55 -10.23
CA THR A 106 -3.67 -2.58 -10.63
C THR A 106 -2.79 -2.93 -9.44
N ARG A 107 -1.80 -3.79 -9.61
CA ARG A 107 -0.91 -4.20 -8.51
C ARG A 107 -0.14 -3.03 -7.93
N GLN A 108 0.27 -2.09 -8.77
CA GLN A 108 1.07 -0.93 -8.40
C GLN A 108 0.45 0.36 -8.96
N LEU A 109 0.85 1.51 -8.42
CA LEU A 109 0.49 2.85 -8.93
C LEU A 109 -1.02 3.18 -8.89
N GLY A 110 -1.83 2.46 -8.12
CA GLY A 110 -3.23 2.81 -7.88
C GLY A 110 -3.35 3.83 -6.74
N TYR A 111 -4.06 4.95 -6.97
CA TYR A 111 -4.31 5.99 -5.98
C TYR A 111 -5.69 6.62 -6.21
N ASP A 112 -6.29 7.18 -5.18
CA ASP A 112 -7.56 7.93 -5.23
C ASP A 112 -8.67 7.20 -6.01
N GLY A 113 -8.81 5.89 -5.81
CA GLY A 113 -9.78 5.07 -6.53
C GLY A 113 -9.44 4.79 -8.00
N LYS A 114 -8.33 5.33 -8.53
CA LYS A 114 -7.84 5.04 -9.88
C LYS A 114 -7.16 3.68 -9.92
N GLY A 115 -7.33 2.96 -11.04
CA GLY A 115 -6.75 1.64 -11.20
C GLY A 115 -7.47 0.56 -10.40
N GLN A 116 -8.74 0.77 -10.04
CA GLN A 116 -9.60 -0.25 -9.47
C GLN A 116 -11.02 -0.19 -10.06
N ARG A 117 -11.68 -1.35 -10.14
CA ARG A 117 -13.08 -1.47 -10.60
C ARG A 117 -13.75 -2.67 -9.94
N VAL A 118 -14.97 -2.43 -9.48
CA VAL A 118 -15.88 -3.49 -9.06
C VAL A 118 -16.42 -4.16 -10.32
N ILE A 119 -16.47 -5.49 -10.31
CA ILE A 119 -16.89 -6.33 -11.43
C ILE A 119 -17.77 -7.48 -10.95
N ASN A 120 -18.66 -7.95 -11.81
CA ASN A 120 -19.56 -9.07 -11.56
C ASN A 120 -19.43 -10.18 -12.59
N THR A 121 -18.71 -9.92 -13.70
CA THR A 121 -18.55 -10.86 -14.79
C THR A 121 -17.12 -10.86 -15.33
N LYS A 122 -16.73 -11.98 -15.96
CA LYS A 122 -15.45 -12.11 -16.66
C LYS A 122 -15.28 -11.02 -17.72
N SER A 123 -16.33 -10.73 -18.49
CA SER A 123 -16.30 -9.70 -19.54
C SER A 123 -15.98 -8.31 -18.98
N GLU A 124 -16.55 -7.97 -17.80
CA GLU A 124 -16.22 -6.71 -17.12
C GLU A 124 -14.77 -6.69 -16.64
N ALA A 125 -14.24 -7.82 -16.13
CA ALA A 125 -12.84 -7.94 -15.73
C ALA A 125 -11.90 -7.77 -16.92
N GLU A 126 -12.18 -8.41 -18.07
CA GLU A 126 -11.40 -8.27 -19.30
C GLU A 126 -11.39 -6.83 -19.82
N LYS A 127 -12.55 -6.14 -19.74
CA LYS A 127 -12.66 -4.73 -20.10
C LYS A 127 -11.81 -3.86 -19.19
N ALA A 128 -11.91 -4.06 -17.89
CA ALA A 128 -11.14 -3.30 -16.90
C ALA A 128 -9.63 -3.53 -17.07
N PHE A 129 -9.19 -4.77 -17.28
CA PHE A 129 -7.78 -5.10 -17.52
C PHE A 129 -7.22 -4.37 -18.75
N LYS A 130 -7.97 -4.32 -19.86
CA LYS A 130 -7.60 -3.56 -21.07
C LYS A 130 -7.55 -2.05 -20.81
N GLU A 131 -8.53 -1.51 -20.08
CA GLU A 131 -8.58 -0.08 -19.71
C GLU A 131 -7.41 0.31 -18.80
N PHE A 132 -6.91 -0.61 -17.96
CA PHE A 132 -5.69 -0.42 -17.18
C PHE A 132 -4.40 -0.58 -17.97
N GLY A 133 -4.48 -0.72 -19.30
CA GLY A 133 -3.33 -0.82 -20.21
C GLY A 133 -2.65 -2.19 -20.17
N ASN A 134 -3.36 -3.25 -19.87
CA ASN A 134 -2.87 -4.63 -19.72
C ASN A 134 -1.71 -4.73 -18.71
N ARG A 135 -1.72 -3.88 -17.69
CA ARG A 135 -0.73 -3.92 -16.60
C ARG A 135 -1.08 -5.04 -15.63
N PRO A 136 -0.08 -5.60 -14.92
CA PRO A 136 -0.34 -6.59 -13.88
C PRO A 136 -1.39 -6.07 -12.87
N CYS A 137 -2.39 -6.90 -12.62
CA CYS A 137 -3.49 -6.64 -11.70
C CYS A 137 -3.58 -7.73 -10.64
N ILE A 138 -4.33 -7.44 -9.59
CA ILE A 138 -4.87 -8.40 -8.66
C ILE A 138 -6.39 -8.40 -8.78
N LEU A 139 -7.00 -9.56 -8.75
CA LEU A 139 -8.44 -9.74 -8.72
C LEU A 139 -8.80 -10.32 -7.37
N GLU A 140 -9.72 -9.66 -6.67
CA GLU A 140 -10.05 -9.94 -5.27
C GLU A 140 -11.56 -10.13 -5.09
N GLU A 141 -11.96 -11.00 -4.15
CA GLU A 141 -13.35 -11.04 -3.68
C GLU A 141 -13.73 -9.68 -3.08
N PHE A 142 -14.91 -9.16 -3.46
CA PHE A 142 -15.46 -7.95 -2.86
C PHE A 142 -15.99 -8.27 -1.46
N ILE A 143 -15.50 -7.56 -0.46
CA ILE A 143 -15.98 -7.68 0.91
C ILE A 143 -16.99 -6.57 1.18
N ASP A 144 -18.20 -6.96 1.54
CA ASP A 144 -19.25 -6.04 1.99
C ASP A 144 -19.13 -5.89 3.51
N PHE A 145 -18.26 -4.99 3.94
CA PHE A 145 -17.98 -4.75 5.36
C PHE A 145 -18.92 -3.70 5.95
N ALA A 146 -19.27 -3.87 7.22
CA ALA A 146 -20.09 -2.91 7.95
C ALA A 146 -19.28 -1.66 8.38
N ILE A 147 -18.03 -1.87 8.77
CA ILE A 147 -17.12 -0.82 9.25
C ILE A 147 -15.72 -1.12 8.71
N GLU A 148 -15.01 -0.09 8.28
CA GLU A 148 -13.57 -0.14 8.02
C GLU A 148 -12.82 0.46 9.20
N VAL A 149 -11.88 -0.29 9.74
CA VAL A 149 -11.02 0.16 10.83
C VAL A 149 -9.55 0.02 10.45
N SER A 150 -8.73 0.91 10.98
CA SER A 150 -7.28 0.83 10.83
C SER A 150 -6.56 1.11 12.14
N THR A 151 -5.36 0.56 12.29
CA THR A 151 -4.42 0.86 13.36
C THR A 151 -3.15 1.45 12.78
N ILE A 152 -2.53 2.35 13.54
CA ILE A 152 -1.20 2.86 13.24
C ILE A 152 -0.26 2.31 14.28
N SER A 153 0.71 1.53 13.85
CA SER A 153 1.71 0.91 14.73
C SER A 153 3.12 1.39 14.36
N ALA A 154 3.93 1.58 15.38
CA ALA A 154 5.35 1.86 15.23
C ALA A 154 6.17 0.80 15.95
N ARG A 155 7.27 0.35 15.34
CA ARG A 155 8.23 -0.58 15.94
C ARG A 155 9.62 0.04 15.92
N ASP A 156 10.30 0.02 17.04
CA ASP A 156 11.69 0.46 17.12
C ASP A 156 12.68 -0.61 16.67
N THR A 157 13.98 -0.26 16.60
CA THR A 157 15.05 -1.18 16.21
C THR A 157 15.34 -2.29 17.24
N HIS A 158 14.78 -2.19 18.46
CA HIS A 158 14.88 -3.20 19.52
C HIS A 158 13.70 -4.17 19.52
N GLY A 159 12.71 -3.95 18.64
CA GLY A 159 11.53 -4.79 18.54
C GLY A 159 10.34 -4.33 19.40
N ASN A 160 10.48 -3.23 20.16
CA ASN A 160 9.35 -2.68 20.91
C ASN A 160 8.32 -2.11 19.95
N ALA A 161 7.06 -2.50 20.12
CA ALA A 161 5.95 -2.02 19.30
C ALA A 161 5.01 -1.16 20.14
N PHE A 162 4.49 -0.11 19.53
CA PHE A 162 3.42 0.72 20.06
C PHE A 162 2.34 0.89 18.99
N THR A 163 1.09 0.68 19.37
CA THR A 163 -0.06 0.83 18.47
C THR A 163 -1.00 1.88 19.03
N TYR A 164 -1.40 2.83 18.19
CA TYR A 164 -2.41 3.82 18.53
C TYR A 164 -3.81 3.19 18.59
N PRO A 165 -4.76 3.82 19.31
CA PRO A 165 -6.16 3.37 19.30
C PRO A 165 -6.68 3.25 17.86
N PRO A 166 -7.52 2.24 17.58
CA PRO A 166 -8.09 2.05 16.25
C PRO A 166 -8.90 3.26 15.78
N SER A 167 -8.82 3.56 14.50
CA SER A 167 -9.67 4.56 13.84
C SER A 167 -10.72 3.89 12.96
N GLU A 168 -11.94 4.42 13.00
CA GLU A 168 -13.01 4.12 12.05
C GLU A 168 -12.87 5.02 10.85
N ASN A 169 -12.84 4.43 9.64
CA ASN A 169 -12.58 5.13 8.39
C ASN A 169 -13.84 5.20 7.52
N ILE A 170 -14.19 6.39 7.09
CA ILE A 170 -15.32 6.66 6.21
C ILE A 170 -14.79 7.17 4.87
N HIS A 171 -15.07 6.43 3.81
CA HIS A 171 -14.69 6.79 2.45
C HIS A 171 -15.83 7.45 1.68
N LYS A 172 -15.51 8.43 0.84
CA LYS A 172 -16.41 8.99 -0.17
C LYS A 172 -15.73 8.89 -1.53
N ASN A 173 -16.43 8.27 -2.49
CA ASN A 173 -15.89 8.04 -3.85
C ASN A 173 -14.51 7.36 -3.84
N HIS A 174 -14.33 6.36 -2.99
CA HIS A 174 -13.07 5.60 -2.80
C HIS A 174 -11.90 6.42 -2.26
N ILE A 175 -12.14 7.61 -1.71
CA ILE A 175 -11.15 8.45 -1.07
C ILE A 175 -11.50 8.53 0.42
N LEU A 176 -10.51 8.34 1.30
CA LEU A 176 -10.67 8.51 2.74
C LEU A 176 -11.12 9.95 3.03
N ASN A 177 -12.29 10.09 3.62
CA ASN A 177 -12.90 11.38 3.91
C ASN A 177 -12.81 11.75 5.39
N THR A 178 -13.01 10.78 6.27
CA THR A 178 -13.04 11.00 7.72
C THR A 178 -12.46 9.80 8.43
N SER A 179 -11.61 10.03 9.43
CA SER A 179 -11.18 9.03 10.40
C SER A 179 -11.58 9.49 11.80
N CYS A 180 -12.31 8.65 12.52
CA CYS A 180 -12.75 8.90 13.89
C CYS A 180 -11.96 8.02 14.86
N VAL A 181 -11.35 8.63 15.88
CA VAL A 181 -10.58 7.93 16.93
C VAL A 181 -11.21 8.26 18.29
N PRO A 182 -11.49 7.26 19.14
CA PRO A 182 -11.41 5.83 18.86
C PRO A 182 -12.52 5.35 17.91
N ALA A 183 -12.31 4.21 17.25
CA ALA A 183 -13.33 3.55 16.44
C ALA A 183 -14.51 3.08 17.31
N SER A 184 -15.74 3.11 16.74
CA SER A 184 -16.94 2.62 17.41
C SER A 184 -17.09 1.10 17.24
N ILE A 185 -16.22 0.34 17.90
CA ILE A 185 -16.16 -1.12 17.87
C ILE A 185 -16.20 -1.70 19.28
N ASP A 186 -16.57 -2.98 19.39
CA ASP A 186 -16.56 -3.67 20.68
C ASP A 186 -15.15 -4.04 21.13
N GLN A 187 -14.97 -4.29 22.44
CA GLN A 187 -13.69 -4.61 23.04
C GLN A 187 -13.04 -5.88 22.46
N LYS A 188 -13.84 -6.85 22.01
CA LYS A 188 -13.34 -8.07 21.40
C LYS A 188 -12.68 -7.77 20.05
N THR A 189 -13.33 -6.97 19.23
CA THR A 189 -12.80 -6.52 17.94
C THR A 189 -11.56 -5.66 18.15
N GLU A 190 -11.58 -4.75 19.12
CA GLU A 190 -10.41 -3.91 19.45
C GLU A 190 -9.21 -4.77 19.87
N ASN A 191 -9.40 -5.76 20.75
CA ASN A 191 -8.31 -6.64 21.16
C ASN A 191 -7.71 -7.42 19.98
N ALA A 192 -8.54 -7.91 19.07
CA ALA A 192 -8.08 -8.63 17.87
C ALA A 192 -7.24 -7.77 16.90
N LEU A 193 -7.36 -6.43 16.98
CA LEU A 193 -6.55 -5.52 16.17
C LEU A 193 -5.14 -5.29 16.74
N TYR A 194 -4.89 -5.69 17.99
CA TYR A 194 -3.60 -5.56 18.67
C TYR A 194 -2.77 -6.84 18.64
N GLU A 195 -3.37 -7.98 18.26
CA GLU A 195 -2.73 -9.29 18.11
C GLU A 195 -2.01 -9.43 16.76
#